data_99d02cf2e14acd77277e29ceb8d2399c
#
_entry.id   99d02cf2e14acd77277e29ceb8d2399c
#
_cell.length_a   1.000
_cell.length_b   1.000
_cell.length_c   1.000
_cell.angle_alpha   90.00
_cell.angle_beta   90.00
_cell.angle_gamma   90.00
#
_symmetry.space_group_name_H-M   'P 1'
#
loop_
_entity.id
_entity.type
_entity.pdbx_description
1 polymer ?
#
loop_
_entity_poly.entity_id
_entity_poly.type
_entity_poly.pdbx_seq_one_letter_code
_entity_poly.pdbx_strand_id
1 'polypeptide(L)'
;EKICGAPAARIVSLAREMASNRTMLNIAWSLQRASHGEQPFWALVSVAAMLGQVGIPGGGFGVGYGATNIMGSPHPRVPGPTLSQGTNAVSAFIPVARIADMLLNPGASFTYNGGTYAYPDIHMVYWAGGNPYHHHQDLNKLLRAWRKPDSIVVHEQFWTPTAKLADVVLPATTSMERDDIGFATREGHYVAMRQIIPPVGEARDDYA
;
A
#
# COMPACT_ATOMS: atom_id res chain seq x y z
N GLU A 1 -26.48 -10.07 13.19
CA GLU A 1 -26.63 -11.46 12.75
C GLU A 1 -26.92 -11.54 11.25
N LYS A 2 -27.97 -10.91 10.76
CA LYS A 2 -28.36 -10.94 9.33
C LYS A 2 -27.29 -10.45 8.37
N ILE A 3 -26.43 -9.52 8.81
CA ILE A 3 -25.39 -8.89 7.96
C ILE A 3 -24.11 -9.73 7.94
N CYS A 4 -23.67 -10.22 9.10
CA CYS A 4 -22.35 -10.87 9.25
C CYS A 4 -22.41 -12.39 9.47
N GLY A 5 -23.61 -12.96 9.60
CA GLY A 5 -23.81 -14.39 9.85
C GLY A 5 -23.48 -14.85 11.28
N ALA A 6 -22.88 -13.97 12.11
CA ALA A 6 -22.59 -14.33 13.51
C ALA A 6 -23.84 -14.20 14.38
N PRO A 7 -24.13 -15.17 15.29
CA PRO A 7 -25.29 -15.08 16.18
C PRO A 7 -25.22 -13.82 17.06
N ALA A 8 -26.33 -13.10 17.17
CA ALA A 8 -26.41 -11.85 17.97
C ALA A 8 -25.95 -12.06 19.42
N ALA A 9 -26.36 -13.19 20.04
CA ALA A 9 -25.93 -13.54 21.40
C ALA A 9 -24.40 -13.66 21.52
N ARG A 10 -23.71 -14.17 20.50
CA ARG A 10 -22.25 -14.30 20.48
C ARG A 10 -21.59 -12.94 20.39
N ILE A 11 -22.13 -12.04 19.56
CA ILE A 11 -21.62 -10.66 19.44
C ILE A 11 -21.73 -9.92 20.79
N VAL A 12 -22.87 -10.04 21.46
CA VAL A 12 -23.10 -9.44 22.79
C VAL A 12 -22.16 -10.02 23.84
N SER A 13 -21.98 -11.35 23.85
CA SER A 13 -21.06 -12.03 24.76
C SER A 13 -19.63 -11.56 24.56
N LEU A 14 -19.16 -11.47 23.31
CA LEU A 14 -17.83 -11.00 22.98
C LEU A 14 -17.63 -9.53 23.42
N ALA A 15 -18.61 -8.67 23.18
CA ALA A 15 -18.51 -7.27 23.60
C ALA A 15 -18.37 -7.13 25.12
N ARG A 16 -19.13 -7.94 25.90
CA ARG A 16 -19.01 -7.98 27.36
C ARG A 16 -17.67 -8.53 27.84
N GLU A 17 -17.19 -9.58 27.19
CA GLU A 17 -15.87 -10.16 27.47
C GLU A 17 -14.75 -9.14 27.23
N MET A 18 -14.78 -8.43 26.12
CA MET A 18 -13.83 -7.35 25.81
C MET A 18 -13.88 -6.22 26.85
N ALA A 19 -15.07 -5.85 27.32
CA ALA A 19 -15.23 -4.79 28.30
C ALA A 19 -14.76 -5.20 29.71
N SER A 20 -14.86 -6.49 30.06
CA SER A 20 -14.45 -6.99 31.39
C SER A 20 -12.98 -7.41 31.48
N ASN A 21 -12.28 -7.45 30.36
CA ASN A 21 -10.86 -7.82 30.31
C ASN A 21 -10.01 -6.71 29.69
N ARG A 22 -8.69 -6.78 29.90
CA ARG A 22 -7.76 -5.95 29.17
C ARG A 22 -7.71 -6.47 27.73
N THR A 23 -8.13 -5.62 26.79
CA THR A 23 -8.33 -6.01 25.42
C THR A 23 -7.60 -5.09 24.46
N MET A 24 -6.76 -5.65 23.60
CA MET A 24 -6.22 -5.00 22.43
C MET A 24 -6.91 -5.56 21.18
N LEU A 25 -7.51 -4.67 20.40
CA LEU A 25 -8.11 -5.02 19.12
C LEU A 25 -7.05 -4.91 18.03
N ASN A 26 -6.91 -5.93 17.20
CA ASN A 26 -5.98 -5.91 16.08
C ASN A 26 -6.69 -6.24 14.76
N ILE A 27 -6.25 -5.57 13.69
CA ILE A 27 -6.82 -5.73 12.36
C ILE A 27 -5.71 -5.82 11.32
N ALA A 28 -5.92 -6.65 10.31
CA ALA A 28 -4.96 -6.82 9.23
C ALA A 28 -5.02 -5.65 8.23
N TRP A 29 -3.87 -5.24 7.72
CA TRP A 29 -3.78 -4.17 6.70
C TRP A 29 -4.49 -4.51 5.39
N SER A 30 -4.58 -5.78 5.05
CA SER A 30 -5.18 -6.23 3.78
C SER A 30 -6.64 -5.80 3.59
N LEU A 31 -7.37 -5.53 4.66
CA LEU A 31 -8.78 -5.10 4.59
C LEU A 31 -8.98 -3.78 3.83
N GLN A 32 -7.99 -2.90 3.83
CA GLN A 32 -8.03 -1.65 3.05
C GLN A 32 -8.13 -1.86 1.53
N ARG A 33 -7.82 -3.05 1.03
CA ARG A 33 -7.84 -3.38 -0.40
C ARG A 33 -9.23 -3.75 -0.94
N ALA A 34 -10.26 -3.51 -0.16
CA ALA A 34 -11.65 -3.70 -0.56
C ALA A 34 -12.35 -2.36 -0.82
N SER A 35 -13.51 -2.41 -1.47
CA SER A 35 -14.38 -1.24 -1.56
C SER A 35 -14.75 -0.77 -0.16
N HIS A 36 -14.58 0.53 0.13
CA HIS A 36 -14.74 1.10 1.46
C HIS A 36 -13.91 0.41 2.56
N GLY A 37 -12.74 -0.06 2.20
CA GLY A 37 -11.84 -0.81 3.10
C GLY A 37 -11.35 -0.03 4.32
N GLU A 38 -11.50 1.30 4.35
CA GLU A 38 -11.26 2.15 5.50
C GLU A 38 -12.29 1.98 6.63
N GLN A 39 -13.53 1.56 6.30
CA GLN A 39 -14.63 1.46 7.27
C GLN A 39 -14.36 0.46 8.41
N PRO A 40 -13.81 -0.75 8.17
CA PRO A 40 -13.42 -1.65 9.25
C PRO A 40 -12.42 -1.05 10.25
N PHE A 41 -11.48 -0.21 9.77
CA PHE A 41 -10.51 0.47 10.65
C PHE A 41 -11.20 1.49 11.54
N TRP A 42 -12.10 2.30 10.99
CA TRP A 42 -12.88 3.27 11.76
C TRP A 42 -13.77 2.58 12.79
N ALA A 43 -14.42 1.48 12.40
CA ALA A 43 -15.23 0.69 13.33
C ALA A 43 -14.36 0.13 14.48
N LEU A 44 -13.16 -0.40 14.18
CA LEU A 44 -12.23 -0.89 15.18
C LEU A 44 -11.82 0.21 16.17
N VAL A 45 -11.42 1.38 15.66
CA VAL A 45 -11.03 2.52 16.50
C VAL A 45 -12.19 2.97 17.40
N SER A 46 -13.41 2.99 16.83
CA SER A 46 -14.62 3.35 17.61
C SER A 46 -14.89 2.34 18.72
N VAL A 47 -14.79 1.04 18.46
CA VAL A 47 -14.95 0.00 19.48
C VAL A 47 -13.85 0.12 20.55
N ALA A 48 -12.59 0.33 20.15
CA ALA A 48 -11.49 0.52 21.12
C ALA A 48 -11.71 1.75 22.01
N ALA A 49 -12.22 2.84 21.47
CA ALA A 49 -12.58 4.04 22.23
C ALA A 49 -13.74 3.76 23.20
N MET A 50 -14.77 3.03 22.77
CA MET A 50 -15.90 2.65 23.62
C MET A 50 -15.48 1.74 24.79
N LEU A 51 -14.46 0.91 24.60
CA LEU A 51 -13.88 0.08 25.68
C LEU A 51 -13.08 0.90 26.70
N GLY A 52 -12.71 2.15 26.38
CA GLY A 52 -11.98 3.04 27.27
C GLY A 52 -10.54 2.60 27.55
N GLN A 53 -9.94 1.77 26.71
CA GLN A 53 -8.64 1.16 26.96
C GLN A 53 -7.52 1.70 26.05
N VAL A 54 -7.80 2.71 25.23
CA VAL A 54 -6.80 3.35 24.39
C VAL A 54 -5.74 4.04 25.25
N GLY A 55 -4.46 3.74 25.02
CA GLY A 55 -3.33 4.26 25.80
C GLY A 55 -2.98 3.45 27.04
N ILE A 56 -3.75 2.41 27.38
CA ILE A 56 -3.41 1.49 28.47
C ILE A 56 -2.48 0.40 27.95
N PRO A 57 -1.38 0.06 28.63
CA PRO A 57 -0.50 -1.04 28.21
C PRO A 57 -1.27 -2.36 28.03
N GLY A 58 -1.20 -2.94 26.83
CA GLY A 58 -1.93 -4.16 26.46
C GLY A 58 -3.42 -3.95 26.14
N GLY A 59 -3.90 -2.70 26.07
CA GLY A 59 -5.24 -2.33 25.64
C GLY A 59 -5.23 -1.50 24.35
N GLY A 60 -6.41 -1.06 23.91
CA GLY A 60 -6.58 -0.19 22.76
C GLY A 60 -6.67 -0.91 21.42
N PHE A 61 -6.06 -0.35 20.39
CA PHE A 61 -6.08 -0.96 19.06
C PHE A 61 -4.70 -0.99 18.42
N GLY A 62 -4.51 -1.91 17.48
CA GLY A 62 -3.32 -2.04 16.66
C GLY A 62 -3.64 -2.41 15.22
N VAL A 63 -2.76 -2.04 14.31
CA VAL A 63 -2.88 -2.34 12.88
C VAL A 63 -1.56 -2.92 12.38
N GLY A 64 -1.62 -4.11 11.78
CA GLY A 64 -0.47 -4.72 11.15
C GLY A 64 0.65 -5.17 12.09
N TYR A 65 0.36 -5.47 13.34
CA TYR A 65 1.33 -6.03 14.27
C TYR A 65 1.93 -7.34 13.71
N GLY A 66 3.26 -7.38 13.65
CA GLY A 66 3.99 -8.51 13.06
C GLY A 66 4.00 -8.55 11.52
N ALA A 67 3.34 -7.63 10.84
CA ALA A 67 3.34 -7.55 9.39
C ALA A 67 4.56 -6.83 8.81
N THR A 68 5.27 -6.07 9.62
CA THR A 68 6.47 -5.30 9.22
C THR A 68 7.49 -5.28 10.36
N ASN A 69 8.76 -5.04 10.04
CA ASN A 69 9.84 -4.88 11.02
C ASN A 69 9.75 -3.58 11.84
N ILE A 70 8.64 -2.88 11.83
CA ILE A 70 8.42 -1.68 12.65
C ILE A 70 8.42 -2.03 14.14
N MET A 71 8.11 -3.27 14.49
CA MET A 71 8.01 -3.78 15.85
C MET A 71 9.27 -4.51 16.36
N GLY A 72 10.36 -4.45 15.60
CA GLY A 72 11.63 -5.09 15.97
C GLY A 72 12.30 -4.47 17.19
N SER A 73 13.50 -4.98 17.52
CA SER A 73 14.33 -4.47 18.60
C SER A 73 14.53 -2.96 18.53
N PRO A 74 14.64 -2.27 19.66
CA PRO A 74 14.89 -0.82 19.71
C PRO A 74 16.35 -0.52 19.34
N HIS A 75 16.67 -0.59 18.06
CA HIS A 75 17.97 -0.14 17.55
C HIS A 75 17.91 1.34 17.15
N PRO A 76 19.01 2.08 17.25
CA PRO A 76 19.11 3.41 16.68
C PRO A 76 18.77 3.33 15.18
N ARG A 77 17.90 4.20 14.72
CA ARG A 77 17.62 4.33 13.29
C ARG A 77 18.82 4.98 12.62
N VAL A 78 19.51 4.26 11.79
CA VAL A 78 20.48 4.83 10.87
C VAL A 78 19.74 5.07 9.55
N PRO A 79 19.74 6.30 9.02
CA PRO A 79 19.16 6.55 7.71
C PRO A 79 19.88 5.71 6.66
N GLY A 80 19.12 5.00 5.81
CA GLY A 80 19.67 4.29 4.67
C GLY A 80 20.24 5.24 3.62
N PRO A 81 21.11 4.75 2.73
CA PRO A 81 21.54 5.53 1.59
C PRO A 81 20.34 5.88 0.71
N THR A 82 20.31 7.11 0.20
CA THR A 82 19.28 7.59 -0.70
C THR A 82 19.93 8.24 -1.92
N LEU A 83 19.31 8.04 -3.07
CA LEU A 83 19.67 8.81 -4.28
C LEU A 83 19.07 10.21 -4.22
N SER A 84 19.74 11.15 -4.89
CA SER A 84 19.18 12.49 -5.08
C SER A 84 17.89 12.39 -5.91
N GLN A 85 16.80 12.92 -5.36
CA GLN A 85 15.49 12.93 -6.03
C GLN A 85 15.21 14.24 -6.79
N GLY A 86 16.12 15.20 -6.73
CA GLY A 86 15.91 16.52 -7.32
C GLY A 86 14.76 17.29 -6.67
N THR A 87 14.16 18.21 -7.43
CA THR A 87 13.02 19.01 -7.00
C THR A 87 11.80 18.65 -7.84
N ASN A 88 10.71 18.23 -7.19
CA ASN A 88 9.45 18.00 -7.87
C ASN A 88 8.78 19.34 -8.20
N ALA A 89 8.60 19.62 -9.48
CA ALA A 89 7.90 20.82 -9.96
C ALA A 89 6.37 20.71 -9.83
N VAL A 90 5.83 19.52 -9.60
CA VAL A 90 4.41 19.26 -9.47
C VAL A 90 4.03 19.22 -8.01
N SER A 91 3.21 20.16 -7.56
CA SER A 91 2.71 20.23 -6.18
C SER A 91 1.41 19.45 -5.95
N ALA A 92 0.67 19.13 -7.03
CA ALA A 92 -0.56 18.35 -6.96
C ALA A 92 -0.25 16.87 -6.68
N PHE A 93 -1.11 16.23 -5.91
CA PHE A 93 -1.04 14.80 -5.66
C PHE A 93 -2.41 14.15 -5.82
N ILE A 94 -2.41 12.86 -6.15
CA ILE A 94 -3.62 12.05 -6.22
C ILE A 94 -3.48 10.88 -5.25
N PRO A 95 -4.43 10.67 -4.34
CA PRO A 95 -4.42 9.48 -3.49
C PRO A 95 -4.41 8.20 -4.34
N VAL A 96 -3.61 7.22 -3.95
CA VAL A 96 -3.45 5.95 -4.71
C VAL A 96 -4.80 5.29 -5.01
N ALA A 97 -5.75 5.31 -4.06
CA ALA A 97 -7.09 4.75 -4.25
C ALA A 97 -7.94 5.48 -5.31
N ARG A 98 -7.52 6.65 -5.77
CA ARG A 98 -8.24 7.50 -6.75
C ARG A 98 -7.69 7.41 -8.17
N ILE A 99 -6.69 6.58 -8.44
CA ILE A 99 -6.09 6.47 -9.78
C ILE A 99 -7.13 6.15 -10.85
N ALA A 100 -8.01 5.17 -10.62
CA ALA A 100 -9.06 4.84 -11.57
C ALA A 100 -10.07 5.99 -11.78
N ASP A 101 -10.42 6.71 -10.70
CA ASP A 101 -11.31 7.88 -10.81
C ASP A 101 -10.65 9.00 -11.61
N MET A 102 -9.38 9.28 -11.34
CA MET A 102 -8.61 10.30 -12.06
C MET A 102 -8.59 10.03 -13.56
N LEU A 103 -8.22 8.82 -13.96
CA LEU A 103 -8.12 8.46 -15.38
C LEU A 103 -9.47 8.46 -16.10
N LEU A 104 -10.56 8.18 -15.39
CA LEU A 104 -11.91 8.16 -15.98
C LEU A 104 -12.59 9.53 -16.01
N ASN A 105 -12.19 10.47 -15.17
CA ASN A 105 -12.89 11.74 -14.98
C ASN A 105 -11.91 12.93 -14.95
N PRO A 106 -11.13 13.19 -16.01
CA PRO A 106 -10.26 14.36 -16.08
C PRO A 106 -11.05 15.65 -15.79
N GLY A 107 -10.48 16.55 -15.01
CA GLY A 107 -11.07 17.82 -14.62
C GLY A 107 -12.14 17.75 -13.53
N ALA A 108 -12.63 16.57 -13.16
CA ALA A 108 -13.62 16.45 -12.10
C ALA A 108 -13.00 16.77 -10.72
N SER A 109 -13.81 17.38 -9.85
CA SER A 109 -13.39 17.69 -8.48
C SER A 109 -13.54 16.48 -7.56
N PHE A 110 -12.63 16.35 -6.59
CA PHE A 110 -12.72 15.39 -5.50
C PHE A 110 -12.31 16.02 -4.18
N THR A 111 -12.83 15.48 -3.08
CA THR A 111 -12.47 15.92 -1.73
C THR A 111 -11.49 14.93 -1.08
N TYR A 112 -10.50 15.45 -0.36
CA TYR A 112 -9.55 14.67 0.41
C TYR A 112 -9.03 15.49 1.58
N ASN A 113 -9.04 14.93 2.80
CA ASN A 113 -8.55 15.57 4.03
C ASN A 113 -9.06 17.01 4.22
N GLY A 114 -10.35 17.26 3.94
CA GLY A 114 -10.97 18.59 4.08
C GLY A 114 -10.66 19.58 2.96
N GLY A 115 -9.78 19.22 2.01
CA GLY A 115 -9.51 20.01 0.81
C GLY A 115 -10.31 19.55 -0.40
N THR A 116 -10.40 20.41 -1.41
CA THR A 116 -10.99 20.11 -2.72
C THR A 116 -9.91 20.22 -3.79
N TYR A 117 -9.84 19.23 -4.65
CA TYR A 117 -8.82 19.07 -5.69
C TYR A 117 -9.50 18.74 -7.02
N ALA A 118 -8.78 18.89 -8.13
CA ALA A 118 -9.25 18.47 -9.45
C ALA A 118 -8.32 17.39 -10.01
N TYR A 119 -8.90 16.41 -10.72
CA TYR A 119 -8.10 15.40 -11.43
C TYR A 119 -7.42 16.03 -12.64
N PRO A 120 -6.09 15.80 -12.81
CA PRO A 120 -5.43 16.17 -14.05
C PRO A 120 -5.87 15.27 -15.21
N ASP A 121 -5.67 15.75 -16.43
CA ASP A 121 -5.80 14.95 -17.65
C ASP A 121 -4.47 14.22 -17.90
N ILE A 122 -4.47 12.90 -17.79
CA ILE A 122 -3.28 12.07 -17.86
C ILE A 122 -3.22 11.37 -19.21
N HIS A 123 -2.21 11.69 -19.98
CA HIS A 123 -1.93 11.10 -21.28
C HIS A 123 -0.88 9.98 -21.22
N MET A 124 0.00 9.98 -20.24
CA MET A 124 1.03 8.96 -20.07
C MET A 124 1.07 8.44 -18.64
N VAL A 125 1.15 7.13 -18.47
CA VAL A 125 1.46 6.48 -17.19
C VAL A 125 2.84 5.86 -17.27
N TYR A 126 3.72 6.24 -16.35
CA TYR A 126 5.02 5.63 -16.15
C TYR A 126 5.02 4.92 -14.80
N TRP A 127 5.02 3.59 -14.82
CA TRP A 127 4.84 2.78 -13.63
C TRP A 127 6.13 2.02 -13.29
N ALA A 128 6.72 2.37 -12.17
CA ALA A 128 7.90 1.70 -11.64
C ALA A 128 7.59 1.15 -10.23
N GLY A 129 7.74 -0.16 -10.07
CA GLY A 129 7.49 -0.86 -8.82
C GLY A 129 6.01 -1.10 -8.49
N GLY A 130 5.73 -2.25 -7.92
CA GLY A 130 4.38 -2.68 -7.55
C GLY A 130 3.51 -3.13 -8.73
N ASN A 131 2.40 -3.78 -8.41
CA ASN A 131 1.47 -4.31 -9.40
C ASN A 131 0.03 -3.92 -9.03
N PRO A 132 -0.51 -2.80 -9.58
CA PRO A 132 -1.83 -2.30 -9.24
C PRO A 132 -2.94 -3.33 -9.48
N TYR A 133 -2.81 -4.21 -10.46
CA TYR A 133 -3.78 -5.26 -10.72
C TYR A 133 -3.81 -6.40 -9.70
N HIS A 134 -2.97 -6.35 -8.67
CA HIS A 134 -3.02 -7.28 -7.54
C HIS A 134 -3.55 -6.66 -6.26
N HIS A 135 -3.56 -5.34 -6.14
CA HIS A 135 -3.90 -4.71 -4.86
C HIS A 135 -4.74 -3.42 -4.97
N HIS A 136 -5.13 -3.00 -6.16
CA HIS A 136 -6.09 -1.91 -6.30
C HIS A 136 -7.52 -2.38 -6.06
N GLN A 137 -8.37 -1.44 -5.63
CA GLN A 137 -9.80 -1.63 -5.51
C GLN A 137 -10.45 -1.65 -6.89
N ASP A 138 -11.50 -2.44 -7.05
CA ASP A 138 -12.30 -2.54 -8.29
C ASP A 138 -11.45 -2.66 -9.56
N LEU A 139 -10.84 -3.84 -9.75
CA LEU A 139 -9.98 -4.11 -10.89
C LEU A 139 -10.68 -3.95 -12.24
N ASN A 140 -11.99 -4.17 -12.30
CA ASN A 140 -12.76 -3.94 -13.52
C ASN A 140 -12.87 -2.45 -13.87
N LYS A 141 -13.01 -1.60 -12.87
CA LYS A 141 -12.96 -0.13 -13.03
C LYS A 141 -11.56 0.31 -13.45
N LEU A 142 -10.52 -0.23 -12.80
CA LEU A 142 -9.14 0.05 -13.15
C LEU A 142 -8.83 -0.34 -14.59
N LEU A 143 -9.31 -1.50 -15.08
CA LEU A 143 -9.11 -1.94 -16.46
C LEU A 143 -9.72 -0.95 -17.48
N ARG A 144 -10.90 -0.41 -17.20
CA ARG A 144 -11.49 0.63 -18.04
C ARG A 144 -10.69 1.93 -18.01
N ALA A 145 -10.23 2.31 -16.83
CA ALA A 145 -9.42 3.51 -16.61
C ALA A 145 -8.05 3.41 -17.31
N TRP A 146 -7.42 2.24 -17.24
CA TRP A 146 -6.10 1.97 -17.81
C TRP A 146 -6.05 2.10 -19.35
N ARG A 147 -7.19 2.05 -20.02
CA ARG A 147 -7.32 2.25 -21.46
C ARG A 147 -7.48 3.72 -21.88
N LYS A 148 -7.41 4.65 -20.91
CA LYS A 148 -7.59 6.09 -21.20
C LYS A 148 -6.31 6.81 -21.59
N PRO A 149 -5.18 6.60 -20.91
CA PRO A 149 -3.91 7.20 -21.31
C PRO A 149 -3.51 6.77 -22.72
N ASP A 150 -2.81 7.66 -23.43
CA ASP A 150 -2.29 7.41 -24.78
C ASP A 150 -1.13 6.40 -24.76
N SER A 151 -0.40 6.31 -23.66
CA SER A 151 0.71 5.38 -23.49
C SER A 151 0.93 4.97 -22.04
N ILE A 152 1.35 3.72 -21.86
CA ILE A 152 1.67 3.13 -20.56
C ILE A 152 3.02 2.44 -20.64
N VAL A 153 3.98 2.93 -19.86
CA VAL A 153 5.31 2.34 -19.71
C VAL A 153 5.43 1.72 -18.32
N VAL A 154 5.94 0.50 -18.24
CA VAL A 154 6.08 -0.24 -16.98
C VAL A 154 7.49 -0.78 -16.84
N HIS A 155 8.14 -0.56 -15.69
CA HIS A 155 9.32 -1.32 -15.28
C HIS A 155 8.88 -2.58 -14.55
N GLU A 156 9.26 -3.75 -15.03
CA GLU A 156 8.82 -4.99 -14.42
C GLU A 156 9.83 -6.14 -14.64
N GLN A 157 9.92 -7.00 -13.67
CA GLN A 157 10.77 -8.19 -13.68
C GLN A 157 10.05 -9.41 -14.27
N PHE A 158 8.74 -9.44 -14.19
CA PHE A 158 7.90 -10.58 -14.55
C PHE A 158 6.70 -10.13 -15.39
N TRP A 159 6.10 -11.06 -16.13
CA TRP A 159 4.87 -10.81 -16.88
C TRP A 159 3.65 -10.76 -15.94
N THR A 160 3.62 -9.76 -15.07
CA THR A 160 2.48 -9.46 -14.20
C THR A 160 1.27 -9.00 -15.03
N PRO A 161 0.05 -9.02 -14.46
CA PRO A 161 -1.11 -8.42 -15.12
C PRO A 161 -0.90 -6.96 -15.54
N THR A 162 -0.17 -6.17 -14.75
CA THR A 162 0.17 -4.78 -15.10
C THR A 162 1.07 -4.71 -16.32
N ALA A 163 2.13 -5.53 -16.37
CA ALA A 163 3.02 -5.59 -17.52
C ALA A 163 2.28 -6.02 -18.80
N LYS A 164 1.35 -6.97 -18.70
CA LYS A 164 0.54 -7.45 -19.85
C LYS A 164 -0.43 -6.40 -20.39
N LEU A 165 -0.69 -5.35 -19.66
CA LEU A 165 -1.60 -4.26 -20.02
C LEU A 165 -0.85 -2.95 -20.32
N ALA A 166 0.48 -3.00 -20.41
CA ALA A 166 1.32 -1.88 -20.80
C ALA A 166 1.58 -1.89 -22.31
N ASP A 167 1.87 -0.71 -22.87
CA ASP A 167 2.31 -0.58 -24.27
C ASP A 167 3.81 -0.84 -24.39
N VAL A 168 4.58 -0.47 -23.37
CA VAL A 168 6.03 -0.70 -23.30
C VAL A 168 6.38 -1.29 -21.94
N VAL A 169 7.12 -2.41 -21.95
CA VAL A 169 7.69 -3.00 -20.76
C VAL A 169 9.20 -2.89 -20.82
N LEU A 170 9.77 -2.19 -19.85
CA LEU A 170 11.20 -2.08 -19.65
C LEU A 170 11.63 -3.16 -18.65
N PRO A 171 12.42 -4.16 -19.07
CA PRO A 171 12.78 -5.27 -18.21
C PRO A 171 13.74 -4.81 -17.10
N ALA A 172 13.35 -5.02 -15.85
CA ALA A 172 14.14 -4.70 -14.68
C ALA A 172 14.82 -5.95 -14.11
N THR A 173 16.01 -5.78 -13.54
CA THR A 173 16.73 -6.87 -12.87
C THR A 173 16.07 -7.28 -11.56
N THR A 174 16.15 -8.55 -11.24
CA THR A 174 15.87 -9.06 -9.90
C THR A 174 17.02 -8.75 -8.95
N SER A 175 16.81 -8.94 -7.64
CA SER A 175 17.86 -8.76 -6.63
C SER A 175 19.06 -9.71 -6.77
N MET A 176 18.91 -10.82 -7.52
CA MET A 176 20.02 -11.74 -7.80
C MET A 176 20.88 -11.27 -8.98
N GLU A 177 20.36 -10.41 -9.81
CA GLU A 177 20.98 -9.95 -11.07
C GLU A 177 21.70 -8.62 -10.93
N ARG A 178 21.74 -8.01 -9.73
CA ARG A 178 22.41 -6.73 -9.46
C ARG A 178 23.08 -6.71 -8.09
N ASP A 179 24.01 -5.79 -7.91
CA ASP A 179 24.45 -5.39 -6.59
C ASP A 179 23.40 -4.46 -5.97
N ASP A 180 23.08 -4.67 -4.68
CA ASP A 180 22.07 -3.89 -3.97
C ASP A 180 22.40 -3.82 -2.47
N ILE A 181 21.60 -3.07 -1.71
CA ILE A 181 21.71 -2.96 -0.25
C ILE A 181 20.39 -3.36 0.37
N GLY A 182 20.43 -4.43 1.17
CA GLY A 182 19.29 -4.87 1.98
C GLY A 182 19.31 -4.21 3.35
N PHE A 183 18.19 -3.68 3.79
CA PHE A 183 18.01 -3.21 5.16
C PHE A 183 16.53 -3.24 5.55
N ALA A 184 16.26 -3.22 6.85
CA ALA A 184 14.90 -3.06 7.35
C ALA A 184 14.86 -1.91 8.38
N THR A 185 13.70 -1.32 8.53
CA THR A 185 13.50 -0.05 9.26
C THR A 185 13.91 -0.12 10.75
N ARG A 186 14.04 -1.31 11.31
CA ARG A 186 14.42 -1.53 12.72
C ARG A 186 15.46 -2.63 12.90
N GLU A 187 16.25 -2.84 11.89
CA GLU A 187 17.43 -3.68 11.94
C GLU A 187 18.67 -2.82 12.16
N GLY A 188 19.61 -3.36 12.91
CA GLY A 188 20.92 -2.71 13.13
C GLY A 188 21.95 -3.02 12.05
N HIS A 189 21.55 -3.66 10.95
CA HIS A 189 22.46 -4.14 9.93
C HIS A 189 22.07 -3.66 8.54
N TYR A 190 23.07 -3.28 7.76
CA TYR A 190 22.98 -3.17 6.32
C TYR A 190 23.65 -4.38 5.71
N VAL A 191 22.99 -5.03 4.77
CA VAL A 191 23.47 -6.22 4.09
C VAL A 191 23.86 -5.86 2.66
N ALA A 192 25.11 -6.05 2.31
CA ALA A 192 25.52 -5.96 0.92
C ALA A 192 24.98 -7.17 0.16
N MET A 193 24.08 -6.94 -0.76
CA MET A 193 23.49 -7.95 -1.64
C MET A 193 24.32 -7.97 -2.92
N ARG A 194 25.17 -9.00 -3.08
CA ARG A 194 26.01 -9.12 -4.25
C ARG A 194 25.28 -9.81 -5.40
N GLN A 195 25.52 -9.33 -6.60
CA GLN A 195 25.07 -9.98 -7.83
C GLN A 195 25.51 -11.46 -7.84
N ILE A 196 24.61 -12.36 -8.11
CA ILE A 196 24.83 -13.81 -8.13
C ILE A 196 24.83 -14.35 -9.55
N ILE A 197 23.97 -13.78 -10.41
CA ILE A 197 23.84 -14.14 -11.82
C ILE A 197 23.88 -12.89 -12.69
N PRO A 198 24.34 -12.97 -13.96
CA PRO A 198 24.23 -11.84 -14.87
C PRO A 198 22.76 -11.50 -15.15
N PRO A 199 22.45 -10.22 -15.51
CA PRO A 199 21.11 -9.84 -15.97
C PRO A 199 20.60 -10.73 -17.10
N VAL A 200 19.34 -11.10 -17.06
CA VAL A 200 18.71 -11.91 -18.10
C VAL A 200 18.28 -11.03 -19.26
N GLY A 201 18.73 -11.36 -20.47
CA GLY A 201 18.36 -10.65 -21.69
C GLY A 201 18.77 -9.17 -21.67
N GLU A 202 17.81 -8.28 -21.82
CA GLU A 202 18.01 -6.82 -21.86
C GLU A 202 17.68 -6.16 -20.49
N ALA A 203 17.52 -6.95 -19.42
CA ALA A 203 17.20 -6.39 -18.10
C ALA A 203 18.29 -5.46 -17.59
N ARG A 204 17.87 -4.32 -17.06
CA ARG A 204 18.75 -3.31 -16.45
C ARG A 204 18.33 -3.05 -15.01
N ASP A 205 19.27 -2.64 -14.20
CA ASP A 205 18.94 -2.17 -12.86
C ASP A 205 18.39 -0.73 -12.90
N ASP A 206 17.75 -0.32 -11.79
CA ASP A 206 17.09 0.99 -11.71
C ASP A 206 18.07 2.16 -11.65
N TYR A 207 19.38 1.91 -11.65
CA TYR A 207 20.46 2.90 -11.61
C TYR A 207 21.19 3.04 -12.96
N ALA A 208 20.92 2.16 -13.92
CA ALA A 208 21.63 2.08 -15.21
C ALA A 208 21.19 3.13 -16.25
#